data_247446deca04db4e01a72d337d53d449
#
_entry.id   247446deca04db4e01a72d337d53d449
#
_cell.length_a   1.000
_cell.length_b   1.000
_cell.length_c   1.000
_cell.angle_alpha   90.00
_cell.angle_beta   90.00
_cell.angle_gamma   90.00
#
_symmetry.space_group_name_H-M   'P 1'
#
loop_
_entity.id
_entity.type
_entity.pdbx_description
1 polymer ?
#
loop_
_entity_poly.entity_id
_entity_poly.type
_entity_poly.pdbx_seq_one_letter_code
_entity_poly.pdbx_strand_id
1 'polypeptide(L)'
;MKSYRKDLWFNAPTRRAFINITPQVEECLRESGIKQGLALINAMHITASVFINDDESGLHQDYEKWLEKLAPHEPVSQYLHNRTGEDNGDAHLKRQIMGREVVVAITDGKLDVGPWEQIFYGEFDGRRKKRVLVKIIGE
;
A
#
# COMPACT_ATOMS: atom_id res chain seq x y z
N MET A 1 27.26 3.24 -5.35
CA MET A 1 25.82 3.16 -5.06
C MET A 1 25.32 1.75 -5.39
N LYS A 2 24.52 1.20 -4.50
CA LYS A 2 23.87 -0.11 -4.69
C LYS A 2 22.41 0.09 -5.07
N SER A 3 21.82 -0.90 -5.71
CA SER A 3 20.43 -0.91 -6.09
C SER A 3 19.86 -2.30 -5.84
N TYR A 4 18.67 -2.35 -5.27
CA TYR A 4 17.96 -3.58 -4.95
C TYR A 4 16.51 -3.44 -5.42
N ARG A 5 15.94 -4.53 -5.92
CA ARG A 5 14.55 -4.53 -6.38
C ARG A 5 13.88 -5.87 -6.05
N LYS A 6 12.66 -5.82 -5.55
CA LYS A 6 11.87 -7.02 -5.30
C LYS A 6 10.38 -6.72 -5.47
N ASP A 7 9.64 -7.69 -6.00
CA ASP A 7 8.18 -7.65 -6.00
C ASP A 7 7.65 -8.47 -4.81
N LEU A 8 6.78 -7.86 -4.03
CA LEU A 8 6.00 -8.54 -3.00
C LEU A 8 4.60 -8.77 -3.57
N TRP A 9 4.08 -9.99 -3.44
CA TRP A 9 2.78 -10.35 -3.99
C TRP A 9 1.75 -10.53 -2.89
N PHE A 10 0.55 -9.98 -3.10
CA PHE A 10 -0.55 -10.06 -2.16
C PHE A 10 -1.82 -10.50 -2.87
N ASN A 11 -2.60 -11.36 -2.20
CA ASN A 11 -3.89 -11.83 -2.70
C ASN A 11 -4.87 -11.78 -1.52
N ALA A 12 -5.49 -10.63 -1.30
CA ALA A 12 -6.42 -10.45 -0.20
C ALA A 12 -7.69 -11.25 -0.45
N PRO A 13 -8.18 -12.00 0.55
CA PRO A 13 -9.39 -12.81 0.39
C PRO A 13 -10.67 -11.98 0.38
N THR A 14 -10.61 -10.74 0.84
CA THR A 14 -11.75 -9.82 0.90
C THR A 14 -11.57 -8.70 -0.10
N ARG A 15 -12.68 -7.99 -0.42
CA ARG A 15 -12.61 -6.85 -1.35
C ARG A 15 -11.68 -5.77 -0.83
N ARG A 16 -11.71 -5.48 0.48
CA ARG A 16 -10.89 -4.45 1.10
C ARG A 16 -10.12 -5.02 2.27
N ALA A 17 -8.88 -4.59 2.41
CA ALA A 17 -8.01 -4.99 3.52
C ALA A 17 -6.90 -3.97 3.72
N PHE A 18 -6.42 -3.86 4.96
CA PHE A 18 -5.21 -3.10 5.30
C PHE A 18 -4.22 -4.09 5.90
N ILE A 19 -3.11 -4.29 5.23
CA ILE A 19 -2.12 -5.31 5.61
C ILE A 19 -0.82 -4.60 6.00
N ASN A 20 -0.35 -4.80 7.22
CA ASN A 20 0.95 -4.28 7.65
C ASN A 20 2.05 -5.07 6.94
N ILE A 21 2.81 -4.39 6.09
CA ILE A 21 3.89 -5.00 5.30
C ILE A 21 5.28 -4.56 5.78
N THR A 22 5.35 -3.87 6.92
CA THR A 22 6.63 -3.44 7.49
C THR A 22 7.63 -4.58 7.60
N PRO A 23 7.25 -5.78 8.12
CA PRO A 23 8.21 -6.89 8.20
C PRO A 23 8.79 -7.30 6.85
N GLN A 24 7.98 -7.33 5.79
CA GLN A 24 8.45 -7.68 4.46
C GLN A 24 9.41 -6.64 3.89
N VAL A 25 9.14 -5.36 4.16
CA VAL A 25 10.03 -4.27 3.74
C VAL A 25 11.36 -4.34 4.50
N GLU A 26 11.31 -4.61 5.80
CA GLU A 26 12.51 -4.80 6.62
C GLU A 26 13.35 -5.97 6.10
N GLU A 27 12.71 -7.05 5.68
CA GLU A 27 13.41 -8.19 5.08
C GLU A 27 14.11 -7.78 3.77
N CYS A 28 13.43 -7.01 2.91
CA CYS A 28 14.04 -6.47 1.70
C CYS A 28 15.27 -5.63 2.01
N LEU A 29 15.19 -4.80 3.05
CA LEU A 29 16.33 -3.98 3.48
C LEU A 29 17.49 -4.85 3.90
N ARG A 30 17.26 -5.89 4.70
CA ARG A 30 18.31 -6.84 5.09
C ARG A 30 18.94 -7.49 3.88
N GLU A 31 18.14 -7.97 2.95
CA GLU A 31 18.65 -8.60 1.71
C GLU A 31 19.49 -7.63 0.89
N SER A 32 19.13 -6.35 0.87
CA SER A 32 19.84 -5.33 0.08
C SER A 32 21.24 -5.05 0.60
N GLY A 33 21.46 -5.19 1.91
CA GLY A 33 22.70 -4.82 2.58
C GLY A 33 22.96 -3.31 2.63
N ILE A 34 21.99 -2.49 2.22
CA ILE A 34 22.15 -1.03 2.18
C ILE A 34 21.97 -0.45 3.59
N LYS A 35 22.87 0.43 3.97
CA LYS A 35 22.92 1.05 5.30
C LYS A 35 22.48 2.50 5.30
N GLN A 36 22.67 3.21 4.18
CA GLN A 36 22.31 4.61 4.03
C GLN A 36 21.67 4.79 2.67
N GLY A 37 20.44 5.27 2.63
CA GLY A 37 19.76 5.45 1.35
C GLY A 37 18.27 5.71 1.48
N LEU A 38 17.54 5.30 0.44
CA LEU A 38 16.09 5.45 0.35
C LEU A 38 15.45 4.15 -0.10
N ALA A 39 14.30 3.86 0.47
CA ALA A 39 13.43 2.76 0.03
C ALA A 39 12.16 3.34 -0.57
N LEU A 40 11.82 2.93 -1.78
CA LEU A 40 10.54 3.18 -2.42
C LEU A 40 9.69 1.93 -2.27
N ILE A 41 8.48 2.09 -1.76
CA ILE A 41 7.50 1.00 -1.63
C ILE A 41 6.25 1.43 -2.40
N ASN A 42 5.93 0.73 -3.47
CA ASN A 42 5.03 1.22 -4.50
C ASN A 42 3.99 0.16 -4.89
N ALA A 43 2.70 0.49 -4.71
CA ALA A 43 1.61 -0.37 -5.18
C ALA A 43 1.54 -0.30 -6.72
N MET A 44 1.65 -1.44 -7.36
CA MET A 44 1.72 -1.56 -8.82
C MET A 44 0.38 -1.93 -9.44
N HIS A 45 -0.71 -1.60 -8.77
CA HIS A 45 -2.06 -1.82 -9.28
C HIS A 45 -2.93 -0.59 -8.98
N ILE A 46 -3.76 -0.23 -9.95
CA ILE A 46 -4.57 1.01 -9.89
C ILE A 46 -5.70 0.97 -8.86
N THR A 47 -5.93 -0.17 -8.22
CA THR A 47 -6.94 -0.31 -7.15
C THR A 47 -6.34 -0.70 -5.81
N ALA A 48 -5.04 -0.53 -5.66
CA ALA A 48 -4.31 -0.80 -4.43
C ALA A 48 -3.45 0.40 -4.03
N SER A 49 -2.99 0.43 -2.79
CA SER A 49 -2.28 1.56 -2.22
C SER A 49 -1.15 1.08 -1.31
N VAL A 50 -0.14 1.92 -1.13
CA VAL A 50 0.82 1.81 -0.04
C VAL A 50 0.79 3.12 0.73
N PHE A 51 0.67 3.04 2.05
CA PHE A 51 0.64 4.22 2.91
C PHE A 51 1.28 3.91 4.26
N ILE A 52 1.57 4.96 5.02
CA ILE A 52 2.19 4.85 6.34
C ILE A 52 1.29 5.50 7.38
N ASN A 53 0.97 4.74 8.44
CA ASN A 53 0.27 5.26 9.60
C ASN A 53 0.37 4.24 10.74
N ASP A 54 -0.35 4.49 11.82
CA ASP A 54 -0.36 3.62 12.99
C ASP A 54 -1.10 2.31 12.72
N ASP A 55 -0.61 1.23 13.30
CA ASP A 55 -1.27 -0.08 13.24
C ASP A 55 -2.16 -0.25 14.46
N GLU A 56 -3.38 0.29 14.38
CA GLU A 56 -4.34 0.27 15.46
C GLU A 56 -5.73 -0.04 14.88
N SER A 57 -6.41 -1.03 15.46
CA SER A 57 -7.65 -1.57 14.89
C SER A 57 -8.79 -0.55 14.80
N GLY A 58 -8.90 0.35 15.77
CA GLY A 58 -9.90 1.42 15.73
C GLY A 58 -9.68 2.38 14.58
N LEU A 59 -8.41 2.75 14.34
CA LEU A 59 -8.03 3.61 13.23
C LEU A 59 -8.35 2.93 11.88
N HIS A 60 -8.08 1.63 11.76
CA HIS A 60 -8.40 0.88 10.53
C HIS A 60 -9.91 0.86 10.27
N GLN A 61 -10.72 0.72 11.32
CA GLN A 61 -12.17 0.82 11.18
C GLN A 61 -12.60 2.22 10.77
N ASP A 62 -11.94 3.25 11.30
CA ASP A 62 -12.19 4.64 10.91
C ASP A 62 -11.86 4.86 9.43
N TYR A 63 -10.74 4.31 8.92
CA TYR A 63 -10.41 4.35 7.50
C TYR A 63 -11.53 3.74 6.66
N GLU A 64 -12.02 2.56 7.06
CA GLU A 64 -13.06 1.85 6.33
C GLU A 64 -14.33 2.71 6.21
N LYS A 65 -14.77 3.30 7.31
CA LYS A 65 -15.94 4.20 7.32
C LYS A 65 -15.71 5.46 6.48
N TRP A 66 -14.54 6.07 6.66
CA TRP A 66 -14.19 7.30 5.96
C TRP A 66 -14.13 7.10 4.45
N LEU A 67 -13.49 6.02 4.01
CA LEU A 67 -13.37 5.70 2.59
C LEU A 67 -14.74 5.37 1.97
N GLU A 68 -15.58 4.63 2.69
CA GLU A 68 -16.94 4.33 2.22
C GLU A 68 -17.82 5.58 2.19
N LYS A 69 -17.57 6.56 3.04
CA LYS A 69 -18.27 7.84 3.02
C LYS A 69 -17.85 8.69 1.82
N LEU A 70 -16.56 8.69 1.48
CA LEU A 70 -16.03 9.48 0.37
C LEU A 70 -16.27 8.84 -0.99
N ALA A 71 -16.16 7.53 -1.06
CA ALA A 71 -16.30 6.76 -2.29
C ALA A 71 -17.03 5.43 -1.99
N PRO A 72 -18.34 5.47 -1.75
CA PRO A 72 -19.08 4.27 -1.39
C PRO A 72 -19.09 3.27 -2.56
N HIS A 73 -18.95 1.98 -2.24
CA HIS A 73 -19.00 0.93 -3.25
C HIS A 73 -20.39 0.85 -3.90
N GLU A 74 -21.43 0.93 -3.08
CA GLU A 74 -22.82 0.83 -3.54
C GLU A 74 -23.48 2.22 -3.59
N PRO A 75 -24.36 2.48 -4.56
CA PRO A 75 -24.65 1.63 -5.72
C PRO A 75 -23.53 1.72 -6.77
N VAL A 76 -23.18 0.60 -7.36
CA VAL A 76 -22.09 0.53 -8.37
C VAL A 76 -22.41 1.39 -9.60
N SER A 77 -23.67 1.59 -9.89
CA SER A 77 -24.12 2.38 -11.05
C SER A 77 -23.86 3.88 -10.92
N GLN A 78 -23.47 4.35 -9.72
CA GLN A 78 -23.18 5.77 -9.53
C GLN A 78 -21.88 6.22 -10.22
N TYR A 79 -21.01 5.28 -10.59
CA TYR A 79 -19.72 5.59 -11.20
C TYR A 79 -19.74 5.41 -12.70
N LEU A 80 -19.30 6.44 -13.42
CA LEU A 80 -19.17 6.36 -14.88
C LEU A 80 -18.21 5.26 -15.32
N HIS A 81 -17.17 5.00 -14.50
CA HIS A 81 -16.21 3.91 -14.76
C HIS A 81 -16.91 2.54 -14.84
N ASN A 82 -17.99 2.36 -14.10
CA ASN A 82 -18.69 1.07 -14.03
C ASN A 82 -19.70 0.84 -15.16
N ARG A 83 -19.90 1.83 -16.06
CA ARG A 83 -20.91 1.73 -17.14
C ARG A 83 -20.64 0.60 -18.15
N THR A 84 -19.40 0.11 -18.21
CA THR A 84 -18.99 -0.96 -19.12
C THR A 84 -18.98 -2.35 -18.45
N GLY A 85 -19.64 -2.48 -17.30
CA GLY A 85 -19.72 -3.75 -16.58
C GLY A 85 -18.71 -3.90 -15.43
N GLU A 86 -17.87 -2.89 -15.20
CA GLU A 86 -16.97 -2.88 -14.04
C GLU A 86 -17.74 -2.62 -12.76
N ASP A 87 -17.13 -2.97 -11.61
CA ASP A 87 -17.74 -2.76 -10.29
C ASP A 87 -16.78 -2.07 -9.31
N ASN A 88 -15.69 -1.50 -9.81
CA ASN A 88 -14.56 -1.06 -9.00
C ASN A 88 -14.22 0.43 -9.12
N GLY A 89 -15.15 1.25 -9.56
CA GLY A 89 -14.92 2.71 -9.64
C GLY A 89 -14.53 3.31 -8.30
N ASP A 90 -15.15 2.86 -7.22
CA ASP A 90 -14.82 3.28 -5.86
C ASP A 90 -13.39 2.90 -5.47
N ALA A 91 -12.92 1.74 -5.91
CA ALA A 91 -11.57 1.28 -5.59
C ALA A 91 -10.50 2.19 -6.20
N HIS A 92 -10.71 2.66 -7.43
CA HIS A 92 -9.81 3.63 -8.06
C HIS A 92 -9.75 4.94 -7.28
N LEU A 93 -10.89 5.41 -6.78
CA LEU A 93 -10.97 6.66 -6.01
C LEU A 93 -10.31 6.49 -4.64
N LYS A 94 -10.53 5.35 -3.98
CA LYS A 94 -9.88 5.04 -2.71
C LYS A 94 -8.36 5.00 -2.86
N ARG A 95 -7.86 4.33 -3.90
CA ARG A 95 -6.43 4.31 -4.22
C ARG A 95 -5.91 5.73 -4.45
N GLN A 96 -6.66 6.56 -5.17
CA GLN A 96 -6.25 7.94 -5.46
C GLN A 96 -6.06 8.76 -4.19
N ILE A 97 -6.96 8.57 -3.20
CA ILE A 97 -6.88 9.27 -1.91
C ILE A 97 -5.74 8.71 -1.05
N MET A 98 -5.63 7.39 -0.96
CA MET A 98 -4.68 6.75 -0.04
C MET A 98 -3.24 6.76 -0.58
N GLY A 99 -3.08 6.90 -1.88
CA GLY A 99 -1.77 7.06 -2.49
C GLY A 99 -1.19 5.80 -3.10
N ARG A 100 -0.21 6.00 -3.97
CA ARG A 100 0.44 4.95 -4.74
C ARG A 100 1.67 4.37 -4.05
N GLU A 101 2.49 5.24 -3.44
CA GLU A 101 3.80 4.86 -2.92
C GLU A 101 4.19 5.68 -1.70
N VAL A 102 5.16 5.16 -0.99
CA VAL A 102 5.86 5.88 0.07
C VAL A 102 7.36 5.78 -0.15
N VAL A 103 8.09 6.77 0.35
CA VAL A 103 9.55 6.76 0.38
C VAL A 103 9.97 6.85 1.84
N VAL A 104 10.85 5.93 2.25
CA VAL A 104 11.34 5.86 3.62
C VAL A 104 12.86 5.98 3.59
N ALA A 105 13.41 6.86 4.43
CA ALA A 105 14.86 6.95 4.60
C ALA A 105 15.40 5.68 5.24
N ILE A 106 16.63 5.32 4.86
CA ILE A 106 17.39 4.23 5.48
C ILE A 106 18.57 4.87 6.19
N THR A 107 18.67 4.67 7.50
CA THR A 107 19.73 5.23 8.33
C THR A 107 20.32 4.11 9.18
N ASP A 108 21.62 3.91 9.05
CA ASP A 108 22.37 2.89 9.81
C ASP A 108 21.75 1.49 9.68
N GLY A 109 21.30 1.15 8.48
CA GLY A 109 20.74 -0.17 8.17
C GLY A 109 19.31 -0.40 8.66
N LYS A 110 18.61 0.65 9.04
CA LYS A 110 17.23 0.57 9.55
C LYS A 110 16.33 1.52 8.79
N LEU A 111 15.05 1.16 8.69
CA LEU A 111 14.02 2.09 8.23
C LEU A 111 13.91 3.22 9.25
N ASP A 112 14.12 4.45 8.79
CA ASP A 112 14.11 5.63 9.65
C ASP A 112 12.69 6.20 9.68
N VAL A 113 11.91 5.68 10.62
CA VAL A 113 10.48 6.00 10.74
C VAL A 113 10.16 6.45 12.15
N GLY A 114 9.07 7.20 12.30
CA GLY A 114 8.56 7.59 13.60
C GLY A 114 8.09 6.37 14.41
N PRO A 115 7.95 6.51 15.73
CA PRO A 115 7.70 5.36 16.63
C PRO A 115 6.39 4.60 16.34
N TRP A 116 5.40 5.25 15.74
CA TRP A 116 4.10 4.64 15.46
C TRP A 116 3.87 4.42 13.97
N GLU A 117 4.84 4.76 13.13
CA GLU A 117 4.70 4.60 11.69
C GLU A 117 4.93 3.15 11.28
N GLN A 118 3.93 2.57 10.57
CA GLN A 118 4.01 1.26 9.96
C GLN A 118 3.64 1.39 8.49
N ILE A 119 4.20 0.54 7.66
CA ILE A 119 3.95 0.54 6.22
C ILE A 119 2.81 -0.43 5.93
N PHE A 120 1.78 0.06 5.22
CA PHE A 120 0.60 -0.72 4.91
C PHE A 120 0.41 -0.90 3.40
N TYR A 121 -0.08 -2.07 3.04
CA TYR A 121 -0.68 -2.33 1.74
C TYR A 121 -2.20 -2.21 1.90
N GLY A 122 -2.82 -1.33 1.10
CA GLY A 122 -4.26 -1.16 1.07
C GLY A 122 -4.85 -1.84 -0.16
N GLU A 123 -5.80 -2.74 0.05
CA GLU A 123 -6.53 -3.43 -0.99
C GLU A 123 -7.94 -2.88 -1.09
N PHE A 124 -8.36 -2.47 -2.30
CA PHE A 124 -9.70 -1.91 -2.49
C PHE A 124 -10.54 -2.66 -3.50
N ASP A 125 -9.95 -3.62 -4.21
CA ASP A 125 -10.63 -4.47 -5.20
C ASP A 125 -9.98 -5.85 -5.18
N GLY A 126 -10.22 -6.61 -4.14
CA GLY A 126 -9.64 -7.93 -3.91
C GLY A 126 -9.95 -8.94 -4.99
N ARG A 127 -9.71 -10.22 -4.73
CA ARG A 127 -9.97 -11.34 -5.62
C ARG A 127 -8.94 -11.53 -6.73
N ARG A 128 -7.89 -10.74 -6.76
CA ARG A 128 -6.80 -10.92 -7.72
C ARG A 128 -5.46 -10.63 -7.06
N LYS A 129 -4.45 -11.28 -7.60
CA LYS A 129 -3.08 -11.15 -7.13
C LYS A 129 -2.51 -9.81 -7.62
N LYS A 130 -1.91 -9.04 -6.71
CA LYS A 130 -1.32 -7.74 -7.00
C LYS A 130 0.06 -7.66 -6.39
N ARG A 131 0.92 -6.82 -6.97
CA ARG A 131 2.29 -6.69 -6.49
C ARG A 131 2.59 -5.31 -5.92
N VAL A 132 3.52 -5.31 -4.99
CA VAL A 132 4.14 -4.10 -4.45
C VAL A 132 5.61 -4.15 -4.83
N LEU A 133 6.07 -3.14 -5.52
CA LEU A 133 7.47 -3.00 -5.88
C LEU A 133 8.23 -2.38 -4.70
N VAL A 134 9.30 -3.04 -4.28
CA VAL A 134 10.26 -2.46 -3.34
C VAL A 134 11.54 -2.17 -4.09
N LYS A 135 11.95 -0.92 -4.11
CA LYS A 135 13.20 -0.46 -4.72
C LYS A 135 14.02 0.26 -3.67
N ILE A 136 15.26 -0.18 -3.47
CA ILE A 136 16.15 0.41 -2.46
C ILE A 136 17.43 0.84 -3.16
N ILE A 137 17.84 2.07 -2.93
CA ILE A 137 19.10 2.63 -3.45
C ILE A 137 19.90 3.25 -2.32
N GLY A 138 21.21 3.15 -2.40
CA GLY A 138 22.12 3.75 -1.41
C GLY A 138 23.45 3.03 -1.32
N GLU A 139 24.07 3.22 -0.18
CA GLU A 139 25.39 2.62 0.12
C GLU A 139 25.31 1.56 1.20
#